data_f798f7b8d7656f53375f503070fc9e28
#
_entry.id   f798f7b8d7656f53375f503070fc9e28
#
_cell.length_a   1.000
_cell.length_b   1.000
_cell.length_c   1.000
_cell.angle_alpha   90.00
_cell.angle_beta   90.00
_cell.angle_gamma   90.00
#
_symmetry.space_group_name_H-M   'P 1'
#
loop_
_entity.id
_entity.type
_entity.pdbx_description
1 polymer ?
#
loop_
_entity_poly.entity_id
_entity_poly.type
_entity_poly.pdbx_seq_one_letter_code
_entity_poly.pdbx_strand_id
1 'polypeptide(L)'
;MIQFFFKLNDTELNKQLRFEAFYYLQEFNFNPRLRKQKYMLVHTNNKERKDYLKNIYSNEKYIIKLNPNELEYRIENSKEQKIKSYDYFISHSSKDSKEVQELIRKENSLKKNIFCDWINDIDYLKRHLLCNATLRVLEERMKQSKALIFVKSENSLSSIWCKYELNFFYELQKPIFIIEKDSIINKDFELKTINDYWFIDSDYKESTLIFASKIYN
;
A
#
# COMPACT_ATOMS: atom_id res chain seq x y z
N MET A 1 10.35 16.41 -19.05
CA MET A 1 10.57 16.72 -17.60
C MET A 1 10.21 15.51 -16.72
N ILE A 2 8.99 15.00 -16.69
CA ILE A 2 8.56 13.87 -15.84
C ILE A 2 9.41 12.61 -16.05
N GLN A 3 9.67 12.20 -17.28
CA GLN A 3 10.54 11.05 -17.59
C GLN A 3 11.96 11.21 -17.05
N PHE A 4 12.48 12.43 -16.99
CA PHE A 4 13.77 12.72 -16.40
C PHE A 4 13.77 12.45 -14.89
N PHE A 5 12.73 12.88 -14.17
CA PHE A 5 12.61 12.58 -12.73
C PHE A 5 12.43 11.08 -12.45
N PHE A 6 11.68 10.35 -13.30
CA PHE A 6 11.61 8.88 -13.18
C PHE A 6 12.99 8.24 -13.35
N LYS A 7 13.75 8.67 -14.38
CA LYS A 7 15.10 8.17 -14.58
C LYS A 7 16.01 8.45 -13.39
N LEU A 8 16.01 9.67 -12.84
CA LEU A 8 16.76 10.01 -11.65
C LEU A 8 16.33 9.15 -10.44
N ASN A 9 15.03 9.01 -10.19
CA ASN A 9 14.53 8.19 -9.11
C ASN A 9 15.00 6.73 -9.21
N ASP A 10 15.10 6.18 -10.42
CA ASP A 10 15.42 4.77 -10.63
C ASP A 10 16.91 4.49 -10.70
N THR A 11 17.71 5.39 -11.27
CA THR A 11 19.12 5.11 -11.60
C THR A 11 20.12 5.93 -10.81
N GLU A 12 19.73 7.09 -10.23
CA GLU A 12 20.65 7.98 -9.54
C GLU A 12 21.22 7.33 -8.26
N LEU A 13 22.51 7.49 -8.05
CA LEU A 13 23.22 6.98 -6.87
C LEU A 13 23.23 8.00 -5.72
N ASN A 14 23.21 9.29 -6.03
CA ASN A 14 23.12 10.35 -5.03
C ASN A 14 21.75 10.34 -4.37
N LYS A 15 21.72 10.06 -3.07
CA LYS A 15 20.48 9.93 -2.30
C LYS A 15 19.65 11.22 -2.27
N GLN A 16 20.31 12.38 -2.25
CA GLN A 16 19.62 13.67 -2.19
C GLN A 16 18.92 13.96 -3.53
N LEU A 17 19.64 13.83 -4.65
CA LEU A 17 19.04 14.02 -5.98
C LEU A 17 17.88 13.05 -6.24
N ARG A 18 18.02 11.81 -5.78
CA ARG A 18 16.95 10.81 -5.88
C ARG A 18 15.71 11.20 -5.06
N PHE A 19 15.94 11.69 -3.84
CA PHE A 19 14.86 12.17 -2.98
C PHE A 19 14.14 13.37 -3.60
N GLU A 20 14.87 14.34 -4.14
CA GLU A 20 14.30 15.49 -4.83
C GLU A 20 13.51 15.08 -6.07
N ALA A 21 14.04 14.16 -6.87
CA ALA A 21 13.29 13.61 -8.00
C ALA A 21 11.99 12.94 -7.57
N PHE A 22 12.02 12.18 -6.47
CA PHE A 22 10.82 11.56 -5.90
C PHE A 22 9.82 12.61 -5.41
N TYR A 23 10.30 13.64 -4.71
CA TYR A 23 9.47 14.75 -4.23
C TYR A 23 8.74 15.44 -5.39
N TYR A 24 9.44 15.82 -6.45
CA TYR A 24 8.82 16.44 -7.62
C TYR A 24 7.86 15.51 -8.35
N LEU A 25 8.12 14.20 -8.41
CA LEU A 25 7.16 13.25 -8.96
C LEU A 25 5.85 13.23 -8.17
N GLN A 26 5.92 13.32 -6.84
CA GLN A 26 4.73 13.45 -5.98
C GLN A 26 3.95 14.74 -6.26
N GLU A 27 4.65 15.88 -6.41
CA GLU A 27 4.03 17.18 -6.76
C GLU A 27 3.28 17.11 -8.11
N PHE A 28 3.76 16.28 -9.03
CA PHE A 28 3.09 15.99 -10.30
C PHE A 28 2.07 14.85 -10.23
N ASN A 29 1.68 14.43 -9.03
CA ASN A 29 0.75 13.32 -8.78
C ASN A 29 1.23 11.96 -9.30
N PHE A 30 2.55 11.69 -9.23
CA PHE A 30 3.11 10.38 -9.49
C PHE A 30 3.63 9.75 -8.20
N ASN A 31 3.35 8.47 -8.00
CA ASN A 31 3.85 7.68 -6.88
C ASN A 31 4.75 6.54 -7.40
N PRO A 32 6.07 6.78 -7.58
CA PRO A 32 6.97 5.74 -8.02
C PRO A 32 6.95 4.55 -7.06
N ARG A 33 7.04 3.34 -7.63
CA ARG A 33 7.19 2.14 -6.82
C ARG A 33 8.51 2.16 -6.06
N LEU A 34 8.53 1.44 -4.94
CA LEU A 34 9.76 1.22 -4.21
C LEU A 34 10.79 0.53 -5.11
N ARG A 35 12.01 1.11 -5.14
CA ARG A 35 13.10 0.58 -5.95
C ARG A 35 13.45 -0.84 -5.51
N LYS A 36 13.44 -1.79 -6.45
CA LYS A 36 13.84 -3.16 -6.19
C LYS A 36 15.35 -3.24 -5.96
N GLN A 37 15.74 -3.92 -4.91
CA GLN A 37 17.13 -4.28 -4.65
C GLN A 37 17.23 -5.79 -4.57
N LYS A 38 18.21 -6.38 -5.27
CA LYS A 38 18.44 -7.83 -5.22
C LYS A 38 19.30 -8.23 -4.03
N TYR A 39 20.25 -7.38 -3.67
CA TYR A 39 21.16 -7.57 -2.55
C TYR A 39 21.59 -6.22 -1.99
N MET A 40 22.14 -6.21 -0.80
CA MET A 40 22.81 -5.05 -0.21
C MET A 40 24.02 -5.49 0.60
N LEU A 41 24.95 -4.56 0.82
CA LEU A 41 26.06 -4.77 1.74
C LEU A 41 25.57 -4.57 3.18
N VAL A 42 26.12 -5.34 4.12
CA VAL A 42 25.81 -5.26 5.56
C VAL A 42 26.52 -4.06 6.21
N HIS A 43 26.80 -3.00 5.46
CA HIS A 43 27.34 -1.76 6.01
C HIS A 43 26.19 -0.84 6.42
N THR A 44 25.74 -1.00 7.64
CA THR A 44 24.73 -0.13 8.23
C THR A 44 25.17 0.23 9.64
N ASN A 45 24.99 1.49 10.00
CA ASN A 45 25.22 1.97 11.38
C ASN A 45 23.97 1.77 12.27
N ASN A 46 22.83 1.40 11.67
CA ASN A 46 21.63 1.07 12.42
C ASN A 46 21.79 -0.29 13.09
N LYS A 47 21.79 -0.32 14.44
CA LYS A 47 22.02 -1.52 15.23
C LYS A 47 20.94 -2.58 15.01
N GLU A 48 19.67 -2.18 15.04
CA GLU A 48 18.53 -3.11 14.85
C GLU A 48 18.57 -3.74 13.46
N ARG A 49 18.86 -2.94 12.43
CA ARG A 49 19.04 -3.44 11.07
C ARG A 49 20.20 -4.42 10.97
N LYS A 50 21.30 -4.13 11.65
CA LYS A 50 22.48 -4.99 11.68
C LYS A 50 22.21 -6.32 12.36
N ASP A 51 21.48 -6.29 13.47
CA ASP A 51 21.12 -7.50 14.22
C ASP A 51 20.08 -8.34 13.47
N TYR A 52 19.07 -7.72 12.88
CA TYR A 52 18.14 -8.37 11.97
C TYR A 52 18.84 -9.09 10.81
N LEU A 53 19.81 -8.43 10.19
CA LEU A 53 20.55 -8.97 9.05
C LEU A 53 21.49 -10.11 9.45
N LYS A 54 22.15 -10.04 10.61
CA LYS A 54 23.00 -11.10 11.15
C LYS A 54 22.21 -12.39 11.41
N ASN A 55 20.98 -12.27 11.87
CA ASN A 55 20.11 -13.41 12.14
C ASN A 55 19.65 -14.11 10.85
N ILE A 56 19.64 -13.42 9.73
CA ILE A 56 19.15 -13.94 8.45
C ILE A 56 20.33 -14.32 7.51
N TYR A 57 21.44 -13.60 7.59
CA TYR A 57 22.55 -13.74 6.65
C TYR A 57 23.90 -13.72 7.37
N SER A 58 24.69 -14.75 7.08
CA SER A 58 26.06 -14.90 7.62
C SER A 58 27.12 -14.11 6.88
N ASN A 59 26.82 -13.55 5.71
CA ASN A 59 27.77 -12.91 4.81
C ASN A 59 27.59 -11.39 4.79
N GLU A 60 28.62 -10.65 4.38
CA GLU A 60 28.56 -9.19 4.16
C GLU A 60 27.60 -8.78 3.05
N LYS A 61 27.27 -9.70 2.15
CA LYS A 61 26.24 -9.55 1.10
C LYS A 61 25.10 -10.49 1.37
N TYR A 62 23.89 -10.02 1.21
CA TYR A 62 22.70 -10.85 1.33
C TYR A 62 21.66 -10.49 0.26
N ILE A 63 20.84 -11.48 -0.08
CA ILE A 63 19.75 -11.31 -1.01
C ILE A 63 18.55 -10.76 -0.24
N ILE A 64 18.03 -9.61 -0.65
CA ILE A 64 16.85 -9.02 -0.05
C ILE A 64 15.64 -9.86 -0.43
N LYS A 65 14.97 -10.39 0.57
CA LYS A 65 13.66 -11.03 0.39
C LYS A 65 12.60 -9.94 0.30
N LEU A 66 11.81 -9.96 -0.80
CA LEU A 66 10.67 -9.09 -0.97
C LEU A 66 9.50 -9.64 -0.16
N ASN A 67 9.37 -9.17 1.07
CA ASN A 67 8.34 -9.59 2.03
C ASN A 67 7.81 -8.37 2.82
N PRO A 68 6.69 -8.52 3.57
CA PRO A 68 6.09 -7.41 4.31
C PRO A 68 7.03 -6.78 5.35
N ASN A 69 7.85 -7.57 6.06
CA ASN A 69 8.78 -7.03 7.06
C ASN A 69 9.84 -6.10 6.44
N GLU A 70 10.33 -6.44 5.24
CA GLU A 70 11.27 -5.58 4.53
C GLU A 70 10.61 -4.28 4.06
N LEU A 71 9.36 -4.35 3.61
CA LEU A 71 8.60 -3.17 3.22
C LEU A 71 8.31 -2.27 4.42
N GLU A 72 7.87 -2.84 5.53
CA GLU A 72 7.64 -2.13 6.80
C GLU A 72 8.91 -1.36 7.21
N TYR A 73 10.04 -2.05 7.29
CA TYR A 73 11.32 -1.41 7.61
C TYR A 73 11.64 -0.24 6.68
N ARG A 74 11.36 -0.38 5.38
CA ARG A 74 11.62 0.70 4.41
C ARG A 74 10.66 1.87 4.57
N ILE A 75 9.40 1.62 4.90
CA ILE A 75 8.44 2.68 5.20
C ILE A 75 8.92 3.50 6.40
N GLU A 76 9.38 2.83 7.43
CA GLU A 76 9.85 3.50 8.64
C GLU A 76 11.16 4.27 8.46
N ASN A 77 12.05 3.81 7.58
CA ASN A 77 13.42 4.30 7.50
C ASN A 77 13.80 5.03 6.20
N SER A 78 12.92 5.05 5.20
CA SER A 78 13.15 5.77 3.94
C SER A 78 12.40 7.10 3.93
N LYS A 79 13.13 8.19 3.65
CA LYS A 79 12.52 9.52 3.49
C LYS A 79 11.46 9.52 2.39
N GLU A 80 11.72 8.85 1.28
CA GLU A 80 10.81 8.76 0.13
C GLU A 80 9.51 8.02 0.51
N GLN A 81 9.61 7.00 1.34
CA GLN A 81 8.43 6.26 1.77
C GLN A 81 7.57 7.06 2.76
N LYS A 82 8.21 7.86 3.62
CA LYS A 82 7.51 8.71 4.60
C LYS A 82 6.71 9.83 3.97
N ILE A 83 7.20 10.41 2.87
CA ILE A 83 6.51 11.51 2.18
C ILE A 83 5.45 11.04 1.18
N LYS A 84 5.28 9.72 0.98
CA LYS A 84 4.22 9.22 0.09
C LYS A 84 2.86 9.74 0.53
N SER A 85 2.10 10.21 -0.44
CA SER A 85 0.74 10.70 -0.25
C SER A 85 -0.15 10.18 -1.37
N TYR A 86 -1.34 9.73 -1.02
CA TYR A 86 -2.34 9.23 -1.95
C TYR A 86 -3.64 10.01 -1.77
N ASP A 87 -4.36 10.24 -2.85
CA ASP A 87 -5.70 10.81 -2.75
C ASP A 87 -6.67 9.75 -2.24
N TYR A 88 -6.55 8.53 -2.76
CA TYR A 88 -7.43 7.42 -2.38
C TYR A 88 -6.68 6.13 -2.08
N PHE A 89 -7.12 5.44 -1.05
CA PHE A 89 -6.86 4.02 -0.81
C PHE A 89 -8.04 3.22 -1.35
N ILE A 90 -7.82 2.21 -2.19
CA ILE A 90 -8.90 1.37 -2.70
C ILE A 90 -9.02 0.10 -1.88
N SER A 91 -10.13 -0.02 -1.14
CA SER A 91 -10.54 -1.24 -0.47
C SER A 91 -11.42 -2.07 -1.40
N HIS A 92 -11.01 -3.30 -1.70
CA HIS A 92 -11.66 -4.14 -2.69
C HIS A 92 -11.37 -5.62 -2.51
N SER A 93 -12.13 -6.47 -3.17
CA SER A 93 -11.76 -7.89 -3.33
C SER A 93 -10.88 -8.10 -4.57
N SER A 94 -9.85 -8.91 -4.45
CA SER A 94 -9.00 -9.30 -5.60
C SER A 94 -9.78 -9.99 -6.74
N LYS A 95 -10.98 -10.52 -6.45
CA LYS A 95 -11.88 -11.09 -7.47
C LYS A 95 -12.50 -10.04 -8.38
N ASP A 96 -12.50 -8.78 -7.96
CA ASP A 96 -13.06 -7.64 -8.70
C ASP A 96 -11.98 -6.79 -9.38
N SER A 97 -10.84 -7.40 -9.67
CA SER A 97 -9.63 -6.72 -10.16
C SER A 97 -9.82 -5.97 -11.48
N LYS A 98 -10.70 -6.44 -12.38
CA LYS A 98 -10.97 -5.78 -13.66
C LYS A 98 -11.65 -4.43 -13.46
N GLU A 99 -12.71 -4.41 -12.68
CA GLU A 99 -13.50 -3.23 -12.37
C GLU A 99 -12.65 -2.22 -11.58
N VAL A 100 -11.87 -2.71 -10.63
CA VAL A 100 -10.93 -1.87 -9.85
C VAL A 100 -9.88 -1.23 -10.76
N GLN A 101 -9.36 -1.94 -11.77
CA GLN A 101 -8.43 -1.34 -12.74
C GLN A 101 -9.08 -0.23 -13.56
N GLU A 102 -10.35 -0.38 -13.93
CA GLU A 102 -11.08 0.67 -14.65
C GLU A 102 -11.30 1.91 -13.78
N LEU A 103 -11.71 1.72 -12.52
CA LEU A 103 -11.81 2.80 -11.55
C LEU A 103 -10.48 3.54 -11.39
N ILE A 104 -9.37 2.80 -11.20
CA ILE A 104 -8.03 3.38 -11.08
C ILE A 104 -7.66 4.18 -12.33
N ARG A 105 -7.93 3.67 -13.53
CA ARG A 105 -7.67 4.41 -14.78
C ARG A 105 -8.48 5.71 -14.83
N LYS A 106 -9.76 5.66 -14.45
CA LYS A 106 -10.63 6.85 -14.40
C LYS A 106 -10.08 7.88 -13.43
N GLU A 107 -9.79 7.50 -12.20
CA GLU A 107 -9.27 8.42 -11.17
C GLU A 107 -7.89 8.98 -11.56
N ASN A 108 -7.00 8.15 -12.09
CA ASN A 108 -5.71 8.62 -12.60
C ASN A 108 -5.85 9.62 -13.76
N SER A 109 -6.89 9.48 -14.61
CA SER A 109 -7.17 10.47 -15.66
C SER A 109 -7.57 11.83 -15.09
N LEU A 110 -8.10 11.86 -13.89
CA LEU A 110 -8.42 13.05 -13.11
C LEU A 110 -7.22 13.54 -12.26
N LYS A 111 -6.02 13.01 -12.52
CA LYS A 111 -4.76 13.30 -11.81
C LYS A 111 -4.80 12.98 -10.32
N LYS A 112 -5.56 11.96 -9.92
CA LYS A 112 -5.57 11.44 -8.56
C LYS A 112 -4.52 10.36 -8.36
N ASN A 113 -3.79 10.43 -7.25
CA ASN A 113 -2.89 9.37 -6.81
C ASN A 113 -3.67 8.30 -6.06
N ILE A 114 -3.62 7.09 -6.57
CA ILE A 114 -4.36 5.95 -6.02
C ILE A 114 -3.39 4.95 -5.40
N PHE A 115 -3.68 4.52 -4.18
CA PHE A 115 -3.05 3.34 -3.61
C PHE A 115 -3.96 2.12 -3.81
N CYS A 116 -3.37 1.07 -4.35
CA CYS A 116 -3.96 -0.25 -4.42
C CYS A 116 -2.85 -1.28 -4.15
N ASP A 117 -3.00 -2.11 -3.13
CA ASP A 117 -1.96 -2.99 -2.59
C ASP A 117 -1.33 -3.90 -3.65
N TRP A 118 -2.15 -4.56 -4.49
CA TRP A 118 -1.69 -5.45 -5.54
C TRP A 118 -1.09 -4.74 -6.77
N ILE A 119 -1.16 -3.40 -6.84
CA ILE A 119 -0.49 -2.60 -7.88
C ILE A 119 0.79 -1.96 -7.31
N ASN A 120 0.67 -1.27 -6.17
CA ASN A 120 1.73 -0.42 -5.65
C ASN A 120 2.82 -1.22 -4.92
N ASP A 121 2.44 -2.15 -4.08
CA ASP A 121 3.35 -2.90 -3.22
C ASP A 121 3.30 -4.43 -3.49
N ILE A 122 2.84 -4.85 -4.68
CA ILE A 122 2.61 -6.26 -5.08
C ILE A 122 3.81 -7.18 -4.84
N ASP A 123 5.03 -6.68 -4.98
CA ASP A 123 6.23 -7.49 -4.81
C ASP A 123 6.43 -7.94 -3.34
N TYR A 124 5.86 -7.18 -2.40
CA TYR A 124 6.01 -7.37 -0.95
C TYR A 124 4.78 -7.98 -0.29
N LEU A 125 3.57 -7.66 -0.79
CA LEU A 125 2.29 -8.04 -0.20
C LEU A 125 1.65 -9.25 -0.89
N LYS A 126 2.45 -10.26 -1.21
CA LYS A 126 1.93 -11.50 -1.80
C LYS A 126 1.17 -12.31 -0.76
N ARG A 127 0.06 -12.96 -1.17
CA ARG A 127 -0.82 -13.71 -0.26
C ARG A 127 -0.11 -14.73 0.62
N HIS A 128 0.88 -15.47 0.09
CA HIS A 128 1.63 -16.47 0.85
C HIS A 128 2.68 -15.86 1.80
N LEU A 129 2.84 -14.55 1.83
CA LEU A 129 3.76 -13.82 2.72
C LEU A 129 3.03 -13.05 3.82
N LEU A 130 1.70 -13.18 3.91
CA LEU A 130 0.90 -12.42 4.86
C LEU A 130 1.32 -12.72 6.30
N CYS A 131 1.54 -11.67 7.08
CA CYS A 131 1.96 -11.71 8.47
C CYS A 131 1.58 -10.39 9.16
N ASN A 132 1.89 -10.23 10.44
CA ASN A 132 1.59 -9.01 11.19
C ASN A 132 2.17 -7.75 10.54
N ALA A 133 3.33 -7.83 9.88
CA ALA A 133 3.90 -6.70 9.15
C ALA A 133 3.02 -6.27 7.96
N THR A 134 2.24 -7.18 7.37
CA THR A 134 1.28 -6.83 6.30
C THR A 134 0.24 -5.84 6.80
N LEU A 135 -0.33 -6.08 7.98
CA LEU A 135 -1.31 -5.18 8.58
C LEU A 135 -0.70 -3.80 8.83
N ARG A 136 0.49 -3.75 9.45
CA ARG A 136 1.18 -2.47 9.72
C ARG A 136 1.53 -1.70 8.45
N VAL A 137 1.95 -2.40 7.39
CA VAL A 137 2.18 -1.78 6.07
C VAL A 137 0.88 -1.18 5.51
N LEU A 138 -0.22 -1.92 5.55
CA LEU A 138 -1.52 -1.42 5.08
C LEU A 138 -1.99 -0.22 5.91
N GLU A 139 -1.84 -0.27 7.23
CA GLU A 139 -2.15 0.86 8.13
C GLU A 139 -1.36 2.11 7.76
N GLU A 140 -0.05 1.99 7.50
CA GLU A 140 0.77 3.14 7.08
C GLU A 140 0.32 3.69 5.73
N ARG A 141 -0.04 2.85 4.76
CA ARG A 141 -0.59 3.31 3.47
C ARG A 141 -1.95 3.98 3.62
N MET A 142 -2.79 3.47 4.52
CA MET A 142 -4.07 4.10 4.85
C MET A 142 -3.86 5.47 5.53
N LYS A 143 -2.92 5.58 6.46
CA LYS A 143 -2.53 6.87 7.07
C LYS A 143 -2.04 7.87 6.02
N GLN A 144 -1.30 7.42 5.02
CA GLN A 144 -0.79 8.22 3.90
C GLN A 144 -1.86 8.59 2.87
N SER A 145 -3.06 8.02 2.95
CA SER A 145 -4.17 8.29 2.03
C SER A 145 -5.13 9.32 2.62
N LYS A 146 -5.68 10.21 1.77
CA LYS A 146 -6.62 11.25 2.19
C LYS A 146 -8.03 10.70 2.44
N ALA A 147 -8.43 9.71 1.64
CA ALA A 147 -9.74 9.06 1.74
C ALA A 147 -9.64 7.60 1.29
N LEU A 148 -10.67 6.81 1.60
CA LEU A 148 -10.83 5.45 1.12
C LEU A 148 -11.97 5.39 0.11
N ILE A 149 -11.80 4.60 -0.96
CA ILE A 149 -12.89 4.18 -1.85
C ILE A 149 -13.13 2.69 -1.60
N PHE A 150 -14.30 2.35 -1.12
CA PHE A 150 -14.75 0.97 -1.00
C PHE A 150 -15.49 0.54 -2.26
N VAL A 151 -14.93 -0.42 -2.99
CA VAL A 151 -15.61 -1.04 -4.13
C VAL A 151 -16.50 -2.14 -3.61
N LYS A 152 -17.80 -1.83 -3.51
CA LYS A 152 -18.79 -2.73 -2.95
C LYS A 152 -19.22 -3.80 -3.95
N SER A 153 -19.10 -5.04 -3.54
CA SER A 153 -19.53 -6.25 -4.24
C SER A 153 -19.82 -7.35 -3.21
N GLU A 154 -20.44 -8.45 -3.59
CA GLU A 154 -20.58 -9.62 -2.72
C GLU A 154 -19.22 -10.14 -2.23
N ASN A 155 -18.19 -10.08 -3.09
CA ASN A 155 -16.84 -10.50 -2.75
C ASN A 155 -16.19 -9.60 -1.70
N SER A 156 -16.34 -8.28 -1.81
CA SER A 156 -15.74 -7.33 -0.87
C SER A 156 -16.49 -7.30 0.47
N LEU A 157 -17.82 -7.46 0.45
CA LEU A 157 -18.65 -7.56 1.66
C LEU A 157 -18.29 -8.79 2.51
N SER A 158 -17.88 -9.89 1.87
CA SER A 158 -17.43 -11.10 2.56
C SER A 158 -15.92 -11.09 2.93
N SER A 159 -15.19 -10.05 2.56
CA SER A 159 -13.75 -9.94 2.78
C SER A 159 -13.43 -9.40 4.18
N ILE A 160 -12.73 -10.17 4.99
CA ILE A 160 -12.24 -9.72 6.30
C ILE A 160 -11.22 -8.58 6.16
N TRP A 161 -10.46 -8.55 5.07
CA TRP A 161 -9.50 -7.47 4.77
C TRP A 161 -10.20 -6.16 4.48
N CYS A 162 -11.27 -6.19 3.66
CA CYS A 162 -12.07 -4.98 3.40
C CYS A 162 -12.74 -4.48 4.68
N LYS A 163 -13.22 -5.38 5.53
CA LYS A 163 -13.79 -5.02 6.83
C LYS A 163 -12.75 -4.36 7.74
N TYR A 164 -11.53 -4.91 7.77
CA TYR A 164 -10.39 -4.32 8.48
C TYR A 164 -10.08 -2.90 8.00
N GLU A 165 -9.94 -2.73 6.68
CA GLU A 165 -9.60 -1.45 6.05
C GLU A 165 -10.66 -0.38 6.34
N LEU A 166 -11.94 -0.74 6.23
CA LEU A 166 -13.05 0.17 6.53
C LEU A 166 -13.05 0.62 8.00
N ASN A 167 -12.88 -0.32 8.94
CA ASN A 167 -12.82 0.01 10.37
C ASN A 167 -11.62 0.88 10.70
N PHE A 168 -10.44 0.56 10.17
CA PHE A 168 -9.25 1.36 10.41
C PHE A 168 -9.39 2.79 9.85
N PHE A 169 -9.98 2.95 8.65
CA PHE A 169 -10.25 4.28 8.09
C PHE A 169 -11.27 5.06 8.91
N TYR A 170 -12.28 4.38 9.45
CA TYR A 170 -13.22 4.99 10.38
C TYR A 170 -12.51 5.49 11.65
N GLU A 171 -11.60 4.71 12.25
CA GLU A 171 -10.77 5.15 13.37
C GLU A 171 -9.91 6.39 13.02
N LEU A 172 -9.42 6.48 11.78
CA LEU A 172 -8.67 7.65 11.32
C LEU A 172 -9.52 8.91 11.12
N GLN A 173 -10.84 8.81 11.21
CA GLN A 173 -11.79 9.91 10.97
C GLN A 173 -11.61 10.57 9.60
N LYS A 174 -11.24 9.79 8.60
CA LYS A 174 -11.07 10.24 7.21
C LYS A 174 -12.28 9.86 6.36
N PRO A 175 -12.52 10.59 5.24
CA PRO A 175 -13.65 10.30 4.36
C PRO A 175 -13.59 8.87 3.79
N ILE A 176 -14.74 8.22 3.78
CA ILE A 176 -14.94 6.90 3.17
C ILE A 176 -16.00 7.07 2.07
N PHE A 177 -15.62 6.75 0.86
CA PHE A 177 -16.51 6.72 -0.30
C PHE A 177 -16.85 5.28 -0.66
N ILE A 178 -18.00 5.09 -1.27
CA ILE A 178 -18.46 3.81 -1.78
C ILE A 178 -18.80 3.94 -3.26
N ILE A 179 -18.49 2.91 -4.01
CA ILE A 179 -18.93 2.71 -5.38
C ILE A 179 -19.36 1.26 -5.56
N GLU A 180 -20.54 1.05 -6.14
CA GLU A 180 -21.00 -0.29 -6.48
C GLU A 180 -20.19 -0.83 -7.67
N LYS A 181 -19.82 -2.12 -7.63
CA LYS A 181 -19.15 -2.77 -8.75
C LYS A 181 -19.92 -2.62 -10.05
N ASP A 182 -21.24 -2.76 -10.01
CA ASP A 182 -22.09 -2.65 -11.20
C ASP A 182 -22.10 -1.23 -11.79
N SER A 183 -21.97 -0.20 -10.96
CA SER A 183 -21.78 1.17 -11.45
C SER A 183 -20.52 1.29 -12.30
N ILE A 184 -19.39 0.70 -11.85
CA ILE A 184 -18.14 0.70 -12.62
C ILE A 184 -18.31 -0.03 -13.95
N ILE A 185 -19.01 -1.18 -13.97
CA ILE A 185 -19.32 -1.94 -15.20
C ILE A 185 -20.10 -1.06 -16.17
N ASN A 186 -21.08 -0.30 -15.67
CA ASN A 186 -21.92 0.61 -16.44
C ASN A 186 -21.23 1.96 -16.76
N LYS A 187 -19.93 2.10 -16.43
CA LYS A 187 -19.15 3.35 -16.62
C LYS A 187 -19.68 4.55 -15.83
N ASP A 188 -20.42 4.30 -14.77
CA ASP A 188 -20.82 5.28 -13.79
C ASP A 188 -19.79 5.25 -12.63
N PHE A 189 -19.00 6.31 -12.53
CA PHE A 189 -17.92 6.44 -11.55
C PHE A 189 -18.25 7.43 -10.44
N GLU A 190 -19.52 7.66 -10.17
CA GLU A 190 -19.94 8.52 -9.08
C GLU A 190 -19.56 7.92 -7.72
N LEU A 191 -18.76 8.64 -6.97
CA LEU A 191 -18.39 8.26 -5.60
C LEU A 191 -19.40 8.79 -4.61
N LYS A 192 -20.02 7.91 -3.83
CA LYS A 192 -20.99 8.29 -2.78
C LYS A 192 -20.33 8.23 -1.42
N THR A 193 -20.59 9.20 -0.56
CA THR A 193 -20.10 9.14 0.84
C THR A 193 -20.87 8.07 1.60
N ILE A 194 -20.17 7.27 2.39
CA ILE A 194 -20.82 6.32 3.31
C ILE A 194 -21.43 7.10 4.47
N ASN A 195 -22.74 6.95 4.67
CA ASN A 195 -23.48 7.54 5.78
C ASN A 195 -23.97 6.49 6.79
N ASP A 196 -23.98 5.23 6.41
CA ASP A 196 -24.33 4.09 7.26
C ASP A 196 -23.09 3.23 7.49
N TYR A 197 -22.64 3.20 8.74
CA TYR A 197 -21.42 2.52 9.16
C TYR A 197 -21.68 1.06 9.60
N TRP A 198 -22.38 0.30 8.77
CA TRP A 198 -22.75 -1.12 8.99
C TRP A 198 -21.54 -2.06 9.23
N PHE A 199 -20.33 -1.61 8.90
CA PHE A 199 -19.11 -2.40 9.01
C PHE A 199 -18.40 -2.27 10.37
N ILE A 200 -18.84 -1.36 11.26
CA ILE A 200 -18.17 -1.10 12.54
C ILE A 200 -18.13 -2.38 13.38
N ASP A 201 -16.94 -2.70 13.84
CA ASP A 201 -16.63 -3.86 14.66
C ASP A 201 -15.47 -3.51 15.60
N SER A 202 -15.70 -3.52 16.91
CA SER A 202 -14.69 -3.21 17.92
C SER A 202 -13.50 -4.18 17.90
N ASP A 203 -13.77 -5.42 17.50
CA ASP A 203 -12.81 -6.52 17.59
C ASP A 203 -12.18 -6.85 16.23
N TYR A 204 -12.32 -5.97 15.24
CA TYR A 204 -11.88 -6.23 13.87
C TYR A 204 -10.39 -6.57 13.75
N LYS A 205 -9.53 -5.98 14.59
CA LYS A 205 -8.07 -6.23 14.58
C LYS A 205 -7.77 -7.67 15.00
N GLU A 206 -8.37 -8.10 16.10
CA GLU A 206 -8.19 -9.44 16.62
C GLU A 206 -8.77 -10.49 15.68
N SER A 207 -9.98 -10.26 15.19
CA SER A 207 -10.64 -11.12 14.20
C SER A 207 -9.79 -11.33 12.94
N THR A 208 -9.16 -10.26 12.43
CA THR A 208 -8.31 -10.32 11.25
C THR A 208 -6.99 -11.07 11.53
N LEU A 209 -6.38 -10.84 12.69
CA LEU A 209 -5.16 -11.55 13.09
C LEU A 209 -5.39 -13.06 13.25
N ILE A 210 -6.50 -13.44 13.90
CA ILE A 210 -6.89 -14.85 14.06
C ILE A 210 -7.14 -15.49 12.69
N PHE A 211 -7.83 -14.81 11.79
CA PHE A 211 -8.08 -15.30 10.43
C PHE A 211 -6.76 -15.49 9.66
N ALA A 212 -5.87 -14.50 9.70
CA ALA A 212 -4.57 -14.59 9.04
C ALA A 212 -3.75 -15.77 9.57
N SER A 213 -3.71 -15.99 10.89
CA SER A 213 -2.97 -17.10 11.49
C SER A 213 -3.49 -18.48 11.07
N LYS A 214 -4.80 -18.63 10.84
CA LYS A 214 -5.42 -19.90 10.42
C LYS A 214 -5.19 -20.26 8.95
N ILE A 215 -4.98 -19.25 8.10
CA ILE A 215 -4.84 -19.48 6.64
C ILE A 215 -3.37 -19.66 6.24
N TYR A 216 -2.44 -19.05 6.99
CA TYR A 216 -1.04 -18.92 6.58
C TYR A 216 -0.05 -19.67 7.51
N ASN A 217 -0.57 -20.43 8.49
CA ASN A 217 0.13 -21.48 9.22
C ASN A 217 -0.27 -22.86 8.69
#